data_ef7494b59d5f8c452a220d9ed71ed0e9
#
_entry.id   ef7494b59d5f8c452a220d9ed71ed0e9
#
_cell.length_a   1.000
_cell.length_b   1.000
_cell.length_c   1.000
_cell.angle_alpha   90.00
_cell.angle_beta   90.00
_cell.angle_gamma   90.00
#
_symmetry.space_group_name_H-M   'P 1'
#
loop_
_entity.id
_entity.type
_entity.pdbx_description
1 polymer ?
#
loop_
_entity_poly.entity_id
_entity_poly.type
_entity_poly.pdbx_seq_one_letter_code
_entity_poly.pdbx_strand_id
1 'polypeptide(L)'
;VPWRLRVRRLNGSAGGRPFISYLGTHPDDEEADPDGLDQATRMKIEDHAITLIISLEPGLQRTPEGNAGFDLFEANGGGQPVRWVEVKSMTGSLENRPVGLSRTQFDHAHAKGDAYWLYVVEHATDAEKARVLRIQNPVGHARTFTFDRGWSEIALTDPLC
;
A
#
# COMPACT_ATOMS: atom_id res chain seq x y z
N VAL A 1 15.35 3.56 21.21
CA VAL A 1 16.32 2.57 20.69
C VAL A 1 16.37 2.73 19.19
N PRO A 2 17.52 3.08 18.60
CA PRO A 2 17.61 3.26 17.16
C PRO A 2 17.52 1.91 16.47
N TRP A 3 16.57 1.77 15.58
CA TRP A 3 16.41 0.59 14.73
C TRP A 3 17.56 0.56 13.71
N ARG A 4 18.49 -0.36 13.86
CA ARG A 4 19.46 -0.67 12.81
C ARG A 4 18.82 -1.66 11.85
N LEU A 5 18.32 -1.19 10.72
CA LEU A 5 17.92 -2.05 9.61
C LEU A 5 19.18 -2.61 8.93
N ARG A 6 19.42 -3.91 9.10
CA ARG A 6 20.44 -4.63 8.34
C ARG A 6 19.83 -5.05 7.00
N VAL A 7 20.21 -4.38 5.92
CA VAL A 7 19.88 -4.84 4.58
C VAL A 7 20.70 -6.09 4.28
N ARG A 8 20.08 -7.26 4.27
CA ARG A 8 20.67 -8.48 3.71
C ARG A 8 20.22 -8.61 2.26
N ARG A 9 21.15 -8.54 1.32
CA ARG A 9 20.89 -9.05 -0.03
C ARG A 9 20.74 -10.56 0.07
N LEU A 10 19.57 -11.08 -0.18
CA LEU A 10 19.33 -12.49 -0.36
C LEU A 10 19.40 -12.78 -1.86
N ASN A 11 20.51 -13.37 -2.31
CA ASN A 11 20.58 -14.05 -3.60
C ASN A 11 19.81 -15.35 -3.45
N GLY A 12 18.65 -15.45 -4.04
CA GLY A 12 17.86 -16.66 -4.05
C GLY A 12 16.94 -16.65 -5.26
N SER A 13 17.30 -17.43 -6.25
CA SER A 13 16.50 -17.75 -7.42
C SER A 13 15.30 -18.58 -7.02
N ALA A 14 14.12 -18.02 -7.05
CA ALA A 14 12.87 -18.72 -7.31
C ALA A 14 11.79 -17.69 -7.61
N GLY A 15 11.44 -17.56 -8.82
CA GLY A 15 10.18 -17.28 -9.49
C GLY A 15 9.22 -16.18 -8.99
N GLY A 16 9.51 -15.40 -7.97
CA GLY A 16 8.66 -14.31 -7.50
C GLY A 16 9.41 -12.99 -7.56
N ARG A 17 8.89 -12.03 -8.29
CA ARG A 17 9.41 -10.66 -8.27
C ARG A 17 9.31 -10.12 -6.83
N PRO A 18 10.35 -9.44 -6.31
CA PRO A 18 10.29 -8.89 -4.97
C PRO A 18 9.16 -7.87 -4.86
N PHE A 19 8.32 -8.03 -3.86
CA PHE A 19 7.38 -7.00 -3.47
C PHE A 19 8.18 -5.89 -2.78
N ILE A 20 8.19 -4.70 -3.36
CA ILE A 20 8.86 -3.54 -2.80
C ILE A 20 7.84 -2.74 -2.02
N SER A 21 8.03 -2.66 -0.71
CA SER A 21 7.23 -1.78 0.14
C SER A 21 8.06 -0.53 0.45
N TYR A 22 7.49 0.64 0.24
CA TYR A 22 8.08 1.91 0.63
C TYR A 22 7.58 2.27 2.02
N LEU A 23 8.48 2.61 2.92
CA LEU A 23 8.13 3.21 4.20
C LEU A 23 8.06 4.73 4.00
N GLY A 24 6.88 5.21 3.68
CA GLY A 24 6.53 6.62 3.69
C GLY A 24 6.96 7.41 2.45
N THR A 25 6.04 7.79 1.62
CA THR A 25 6.17 9.04 0.86
C THR A 25 5.72 10.16 1.79
N HIS A 26 6.51 11.23 1.87
CA HIS A 26 6.07 12.43 2.57
C HIS A 26 4.80 12.93 1.89
N PRO A 27 3.76 13.37 2.63
CA PRO A 27 2.51 13.86 2.02
C PRO A 27 2.70 15.00 1.02
N ASP A 28 3.84 15.69 1.08
CA ASP A 28 4.21 16.79 0.18
C ASP A 28 5.00 16.35 -1.05
N ASP A 29 5.31 15.06 -1.22
CA ASP A 29 5.98 14.53 -2.41
C ASP A 29 5.01 14.41 -3.60
N GLU A 30 4.49 15.53 -4.08
CA GLU A 30 3.71 15.59 -5.32
C GLU A 30 4.50 15.14 -6.55
N GLU A 31 5.84 15.15 -6.47
CA GLU A 31 6.73 14.69 -7.54
C GLU A 31 6.81 13.16 -7.70
N ALA A 32 6.26 12.40 -6.74
CA ALA A 32 6.37 10.94 -6.73
C ALA A 32 5.20 10.21 -7.39
N ASP A 33 4.26 10.92 -8.03
CA ASP A 33 3.18 10.26 -8.77
C ASP A 33 3.70 9.76 -10.13
N PRO A 34 3.85 8.44 -10.32
CA PRO A 34 4.35 7.88 -11.57
C PRO A 34 3.41 8.13 -12.75
N ASP A 35 2.17 8.52 -12.53
CA ASP A 35 1.17 8.81 -13.56
C ASP A 35 1.05 10.31 -13.86
N GLY A 36 1.68 11.19 -13.07
CA GLY A 36 1.59 12.64 -13.24
C GLY A 36 0.17 13.20 -13.11
N LEU A 37 -0.71 12.50 -12.39
CA LEU A 37 -2.11 12.86 -12.23
C LEU A 37 -2.29 13.90 -11.13
N ASP A 38 -3.19 14.85 -11.34
CA ASP A 38 -3.58 15.77 -10.29
C ASP A 38 -4.38 15.06 -9.16
N GLN A 39 -4.41 15.68 -7.99
CA GLN A 39 -5.05 15.10 -6.81
C GLN A 39 -6.53 14.80 -7.01
N ALA A 40 -7.26 15.67 -7.72
CA ALA A 40 -8.69 15.48 -7.97
C ALA A 40 -8.95 14.27 -8.86
N THR A 41 -8.09 14.04 -9.85
CA THR A 41 -8.16 12.88 -10.72
C THR A 41 -7.82 11.61 -9.94
N ARG A 42 -6.79 11.64 -9.10
CA ARG A 42 -6.44 10.50 -8.22
C ARG A 42 -7.58 10.10 -7.31
N MET A 43 -8.23 11.05 -6.65
CA MET A 43 -9.38 10.79 -5.79
C MET A 43 -10.55 10.15 -6.54
N LYS A 44 -10.81 10.57 -7.80
CA LYS A 44 -11.86 9.94 -8.62
C LYS A 44 -11.52 8.50 -9.00
N ILE A 45 -10.26 8.24 -9.33
CA ILE A 45 -9.78 6.88 -9.66
C ILE A 45 -9.89 5.96 -8.44
N GLU A 46 -9.49 6.45 -7.27
CA GLU A 46 -9.61 5.73 -6.01
C GLU A 46 -11.08 5.45 -5.66
N ASP A 47 -11.95 6.44 -5.77
CA ASP A 47 -13.39 6.29 -5.52
C ASP A 47 -14.04 5.27 -6.45
N HIS A 48 -13.65 5.28 -7.72
CA HIS A 48 -14.08 4.29 -8.70
C HIS A 48 -13.60 2.88 -8.34
N ALA A 49 -12.34 2.74 -7.95
CA ALA A 49 -11.75 1.47 -7.53
C ALA A 49 -12.45 0.90 -6.28
N ILE A 50 -12.72 1.73 -5.28
CA ILE A 50 -13.45 1.35 -4.07
C ILE A 50 -14.88 0.91 -4.41
N THR A 51 -15.56 1.65 -5.28
CA THR A 51 -16.91 1.31 -5.74
C THR A 51 -16.93 -0.06 -6.45
N LEU A 52 -15.96 -0.31 -7.31
CA LEU A 52 -15.79 -1.61 -7.98
C LEU A 52 -15.60 -2.74 -6.96
N ILE A 53 -14.70 -2.54 -5.99
CA ILE A 53 -14.43 -3.56 -4.95
C ILE A 53 -15.70 -3.86 -4.16
N ILE A 54 -16.44 -2.87 -3.69
CA ILE A 54 -17.69 -3.05 -2.93
C ILE A 54 -18.74 -3.76 -3.78
N SER A 55 -18.81 -3.49 -5.09
CA SER A 55 -19.72 -4.20 -5.98
C SER A 55 -19.41 -5.70 -6.10
N LEU A 56 -18.12 -6.06 -6.03
CA LEU A 56 -17.65 -7.45 -6.06
C LEU A 56 -17.74 -8.13 -4.70
N GLU A 57 -17.60 -7.37 -3.62
CA GLU A 57 -17.63 -7.86 -2.24
C GLU A 57 -18.56 -6.98 -1.37
N PRO A 58 -19.89 -7.20 -1.43
CA PRO A 58 -20.87 -6.34 -0.74
C PRO A 58 -20.79 -6.34 0.79
N GLY A 59 -20.00 -7.24 1.39
CA GLY A 59 -19.72 -7.26 2.83
C GLY A 59 -18.72 -6.19 3.28
N LEU A 60 -17.98 -5.62 2.34
CA LEU A 60 -17.02 -4.54 2.63
C LEU A 60 -17.74 -3.20 2.77
N GLN A 61 -17.31 -2.42 3.76
CA GLN A 61 -17.84 -1.10 4.07
C GLN A 61 -16.70 -0.08 4.00
N ARG A 62 -17.01 1.13 3.54
CA ARG A 62 -16.04 2.25 3.58
C ARG A 62 -15.72 2.62 5.02
N THR A 63 -14.47 2.88 5.26
CA THR A 63 -14.00 3.46 6.50
C THR A 63 -14.41 4.93 6.56
N PRO A 64 -14.78 5.47 7.74
CA PRO A 64 -15.02 6.91 7.91
C PRO A 64 -13.83 7.74 7.46
N GLU A 65 -14.10 8.92 6.92
CA GLU A 65 -13.06 9.88 6.54
C GLU A 65 -12.09 10.15 7.70
N GLY A 66 -10.82 10.34 7.35
CA GLY A 66 -9.75 10.61 8.32
C GLY A 66 -9.06 9.37 8.90
N ASN A 67 -9.45 8.17 8.49
CA ASN A 67 -8.69 6.97 8.84
C ASN A 67 -7.51 6.78 7.88
N ALA A 68 -6.30 6.87 8.38
CA ALA A 68 -5.08 6.73 7.60
C ALA A 68 -4.57 5.28 7.46
N GLY A 69 -5.23 4.33 8.09
CA GLY A 69 -4.73 2.96 8.21
C GLY A 69 -5.28 1.95 7.21
N PHE A 70 -6.47 2.20 6.68
CA PHE A 70 -7.17 1.33 5.72
C PHE A 70 -8.41 2.04 5.15
N ASP A 71 -8.86 1.61 3.97
CA ASP A 71 -9.97 2.24 3.24
C ASP A 71 -11.29 1.53 3.43
N LEU A 72 -11.25 0.20 3.58
CA LEU A 72 -12.43 -0.64 3.75
C LEU A 72 -12.26 -1.60 4.91
N PHE A 73 -13.38 -2.03 5.47
CA PHE A 73 -13.41 -3.10 6.46
C PHE A 73 -14.64 -3.99 6.27
N GLU A 74 -14.55 -5.20 6.77
CA GLU A 74 -15.68 -6.11 6.93
C GLU A 74 -15.94 -6.32 8.42
N ALA A 75 -17.19 -6.21 8.82
CA ALA A 75 -17.61 -6.43 10.20
C ALA A 75 -18.32 -7.77 10.35
N ASN A 76 -18.18 -8.39 11.53
CA ASN A 76 -18.99 -9.55 11.92
C ASN A 76 -20.41 -9.14 12.28
N GLY A 77 -21.25 -10.12 12.62
CA GLY A 77 -22.66 -9.89 13.00
C GLY A 77 -22.84 -9.01 14.24
N GLY A 78 -21.80 -8.78 15.02
CA GLY A 78 -21.77 -7.87 16.17
C GLY A 78 -21.22 -6.48 15.86
N GLY A 79 -20.95 -6.17 14.58
CA GLY A 79 -20.42 -4.89 14.15
C GLY A 79 -18.91 -4.67 14.39
N GLN A 80 -18.19 -5.70 14.85
CA GLN A 80 -16.76 -5.63 15.08
C GLN A 80 -16.00 -5.91 13.78
N PRO A 81 -15.01 -5.07 13.40
CA PRO A 81 -14.19 -5.31 12.23
C PRO A 81 -13.39 -6.63 12.37
N VAL A 82 -13.44 -7.46 11.35
CA VAL A 82 -12.73 -8.75 11.27
C VAL A 82 -11.76 -8.84 10.10
N ARG A 83 -11.90 -7.94 9.11
CA ARG A 83 -11.02 -7.81 7.97
C ARG A 83 -10.83 -6.34 7.62
N TRP A 84 -9.60 -5.96 7.32
CA TRP A 84 -9.22 -4.60 6.95
C TRP A 84 -8.59 -4.62 5.55
N VAL A 85 -8.95 -3.66 4.72
CA VAL A 85 -8.49 -3.60 3.33
C VAL A 85 -7.98 -2.20 3.02
N GLU A 86 -6.75 -2.13 2.58
CA GLU A 86 -6.16 -0.95 1.95
C GLU A 86 -6.31 -1.09 0.44
N VAL A 87 -6.70 -0.03 -0.23
CA VAL A 87 -6.92 0.00 -1.68
C VAL A 87 -5.87 0.88 -2.35
N LYS A 88 -5.21 0.33 -3.35
CA LYS A 88 -4.35 1.08 -4.26
C LYS A 88 -4.92 0.97 -5.66
N SER A 89 -5.06 2.08 -6.34
CA SER A 89 -5.54 2.14 -7.71
C SER A 89 -4.47 2.67 -8.65
N MET A 90 -4.44 2.15 -9.86
CA MET A 90 -3.51 2.59 -10.89
C MET A 90 -4.16 2.56 -12.27
N THR A 91 -3.68 3.41 -13.15
CA THR A 91 -4.17 3.49 -14.55
C THR A 91 -3.60 2.39 -15.43
N GLY A 92 -2.50 1.78 -15.04
CA GLY A 92 -1.84 0.70 -15.75
C GLY A 92 -1.84 -0.62 -14.98
N SER A 93 -0.88 -1.49 -15.30
CA SER A 93 -0.66 -2.77 -14.65
C SER A 93 0.33 -2.69 -13.49
N LEU A 94 0.14 -3.51 -12.46
CA LEU A 94 1.08 -3.67 -11.35
C LEU A 94 2.42 -4.28 -11.78
N GLU A 95 2.48 -4.94 -12.91
CA GLU A 95 3.61 -5.79 -13.32
C GLU A 95 5.00 -5.13 -13.19
N ASN A 96 5.09 -3.84 -13.45
CA ASN A 96 6.35 -3.09 -13.41
C ASN A 96 6.33 -1.92 -12.44
N ARG A 97 5.41 -1.92 -11.47
CA ARG A 97 5.24 -0.82 -10.54
C ARG A 97 5.35 -1.28 -9.10
N PRO A 98 6.05 -0.51 -8.25
CA PRO A 98 5.98 -0.70 -6.82
C PRO A 98 4.62 -0.24 -6.30
N VAL A 99 4.15 -0.89 -5.23
CA VAL A 99 2.99 -0.44 -4.45
C VAL A 99 3.48 -0.11 -3.04
N GLY A 100 3.24 1.13 -2.61
CA GLY A 100 3.67 1.62 -1.32
C GLY A 100 2.57 1.51 -0.26
N LEU A 101 2.98 1.33 0.97
CA LEU A 101 2.16 1.54 2.17
C LEU A 101 2.77 2.71 2.95
N SER A 102 1.94 3.63 3.43
CA SER A 102 2.38 4.63 4.39
C SER A 102 2.81 3.96 5.69
N ARG A 103 3.52 4.69 6.55
CA ARG A 103 3.91 4.17 7.86
C ARG A 103 2.69 3.68 8.65
N THR A 104 1.62 4.45 8.67
CA THR A 104 0.40 4.09 9.39
C THR A 104 -0.25 2.83 8.81
N GLN A 105 -0.34 2.71 7.49
CA GLN A 105 -0.86 1.53 6.81
C GLN A 105 0.01 0.29 7.09
N PHE A 106 1.33 0.46 7.09
CA PHE A 106 2.26 -0.61 7.44
C PHE A 106 2.08 -1.08 8.88
N ASP A 107 1.98 -0.17 9.84
CA ASP A 107 1.80 -0.50 11.25
C ASP A 107 0.47 -1.24 11.48
N HIS A 108 -0.61 -0.83 10.80
CA HIS A 108 -1.88 -1.57 10.81
C HIS A 108 -1.76 -2.95 10.19
N ALA A 109 -1.14 -3.07 9.02
CA ALA A 109 -0.92 -4.35 8.35
C ALA A 109 -0.09 -5.31 9.20
N HIS A 110 0.96 -4.80 9.83
CA HIS A 110 1.80 -5.59 10.74
C HIS A 110 1.03 -6.08 11.97
N ALA A 111 0.22 -5.23 12.56
CA ALA A 111 -0.56 -5.58 13.75
C ALA A 111 -1.71 -6.56 13.47
N LYS A 112 -2.32 -6.50 12.27
CA LYS A 112 -3.48 -7.31 11.88
C LYS A 112 -3.10 -8.63 11.19
N GLY A 113 -1.90 -8.72 10.62
CA GLY A 113 -1.41 -9.92 9.95
C GLY A 113 -2.37 -10.42 8.85
N ASP A 114 -2.81 -11.66 8.95
CA ASP A 114 -3.68 -12.30 7.93
C ASP A 114 -5.08 -11.66 7.80
N ALA A 115 -5.51 -10.85 8.74
CA ALA A 115 -6.76 -10.12 8.66
C ALA A 115 -6.64 -8.81 7.87
N TYR A 116 -5.43 -8.37 7.55
CA TYR A 116 -5.19 -7.19 6.73
C TYR A 116 -4.90 -7.57 5.28
N TRP A 117 -5.53 -6.88 4.35
CA TRP A 117 -5.45 -7.11 2.92
C TRP A 117 -5.02 -5.83 2.20
N LEU A 118 -4.22 -6.00 1.16
CA LEU A 118 -3.94 -4.98 0.18
C LEU A 118 -4.64 -5.37 -1.13
N TYR A 119 -5.55 -4.53 -1.59
CA TYR A 119 -6.22 -4.67 -2.88
C TYR A 119 -5.62 -3.66 -3.86
N VAL A 120 -5.17 -4.15 -4.99
CA VAL A 120 -4.64 -3.31 -6.06
C VAL A 120 -5.57 -3.39 -7.25
N VAL A 121 -6.10 -2.25 -7.68
CA VAL A 121 -6.96 -2.16 -8.87
C VAL A 121 -6.13 -1.68 -10.04
N GLU A 122 -5.82 -2.59 -10.94
CA GLU A 122 -5.17 -2.29 -12.21
C GLU A 122 -6.17 -1.75 -13.22
N HIS A 123 -5.71 -0.90 -14.13
CA HIS A 123 -6.53 -0.32 -15.20
C HIS A 123 -7.82 0.32 -14.66
N ALA A 124 -7.75 0.99 -13.50
CA ALA A 124 -8.92 1.47 -12.76
C ALA A 124 -9.80 2.46 -13.53
N THR A 125 -9.29 3.05 -14.61
CA THR A 125 -10.03 3.96 -15.51
C THR A 125 -10.69 3.26 -16.71
N ASP A 126 -10.44 1.97 -16.90
CA ASP A 126 -10.96 1.19 -18.02
C ASP A 126 -11.84 0.06 -17.50
N ALA A 127 -13.16 0.25 -17.58
CA ALA A 127 -14.13 -0.70 -17.04
C ALA A 127 -14.04 -2.12 -17.64
N GLU A 128 -13.53 -2.25 -18.87
CA GLU A 128 -13.37 -3.55 -19.54
C GLU A 128 -12.10 -4.28 -19.11
N LYS A 129 -11.08 -3.54 -18.66
CA LYS A 129 -9.76 -4.07 -18.28
C LYS A 129 -9.51 -4.04 -16.78
N ALA A 130 -10.34 -3.32 -16.04
CA ALA A 130 -10.14 -3.19 -14.59
C ALA A 130 -10.08 -4.56 -13.92
N ARG A 131 -9.06 -4.76 -13.11
CA ARG A 131 -8.80 -6.02 -12.41
C ARG A 131 -8.36 -5.75 -10.98
N VAL A 132 -8.95 -6.50 -10.04
CA VAL A 132 -8.62 -6.41 -8.62
C VAL A 132 -7.67 -7.55 -8.25
N LEU A 133 -6.46 -7.19 -7.84
CA LEU A 133 -5.48 -8.10 -7.25
C LEU A 133 -5.59 -8.03 -5.73
N ARG A 134 -5.62 -9.18 -5.07
CA ARG A 134 -5.81 -9.28 -3.62
C ARG A 134 -4.60 -9.92 -2.98
N ILE A 135 -4.00 -9.22 -2.02
CA ILE A 135 -2.81 -9.66 -1.31
C ILE A 135 -3.16 -9.74 0.17
N GLN A 136 -3.25 -10.94 0.72
CA GLN A 136 -3.44 -11.17 2.15
C GLN A 136 -2.11 -10.98 2.87
N ASN A 137 -2.14 -10.33 4.02
CA ASN A 137 -0.95 -10.09 4.85
C ASN A 137 0.23 -9.52 4.04
N PRO A 138 0.09 -8.33 3.44
CA PRO A 138 1.11 -7.79 2.53
C PRO A 138 2.48 -7.66 3.19
N VAL A 139 2.51 -7.35 4.49
CA VAL A 139 3.76 -7.22 5.26
C VAL A 139 4.47 -8.55 5.39
N GLY A 140 3.75 -9.67 5.51
CA GLY A 140 4.31 -11.02 5.54
C GLY A 140 5.03 -11.41 4.23
N HIS A 141 4.68 -10.77 3.11
CA HIS A 141 5.31 -10.99 1.81
C HIS A 141 6.39 -9.97 1.46
N ALA A 142 6.52 -8.89 2.23
CA ALA A 142 7.52 -7.86 1.98
C ALA A 142 8.94 -8.41 2.25
N ARG A 143 9.82 -8.33 1.25
CA ARG A 143 11.20 -8.82 1.33
C ARG A 143 12.23 -7.71 1.34
N THR A 144 11.84 -6.51 0.90
CA THR A 144 12.73 -5.37 0.76
C THR A 144 12.03 -4.12 1.24
N PHE A 145 12.74 -3.34 2.04
CA PHE A 145 12.31 -2.01 2.45
C PHE A 145 13.27 -0.99 1.84
N THR A 146 12.74 0.11 1.36
CA THR A 146 13.53 1.23 0.84
C THR A 146 13.34 2.45 1.72
N PHE A 147 14.37 3.28 1.80
CA PHE A 147 14.25 4.57 2.45
C PHE A 147 13.70 5.60 1.48
N ASP A 148 12.91 6.52 2.00
CA ASP A 148 12.41 7.66 1.26
C ASP A 148 13.53 8.64 0.90
N ARG A 149 13.21 9.55 -0.01
CA ARG A 149 14.05 10.72 -0.24
C ARG A 149 14.22 11.49 1.08
N GLY A 150 15.40 12.03 1.30
CA GLY A 150 15.70 12.79 2.52
C GLY A 150 16.18 11.94 3.70
N TRP A 151 16.27 10.61 3.56
CA TRP A 151 16.81 9.76 4.62
C TRP A 151 18.22 10.19 5.06
N SER A 152 19.01 10.76 4.16
CA SER A 152 20.36 11.28 4.44
C SER A 152 20.36 12.46 5.42
N GLU A 153 19.26 13.21 5.49
CA GLU A 153 19.13 14.36 6.40
C GLU A 153 18.98 13.93 7.86
N ILE A 154 18.44 12.73 8.08
CA ILE A 154 18.30 12.15 9.42
C ILE A 154 19.42 11.17 9.76
N ALA A 155 20.33 10.91 8.83
CA ALA A 155 21.45 10.02 9.07
C ALA A 155 22.48 10.69 10.01
N LEU A 156 22.89 9.96 11.03
CA LEU A 156 24.01 10.40 11.87
C LEU A 156 25.30 10.13 11.11
N THR A 157 26.12 11.16 10.98
CA THR A 157 27.43 11.06 10.33
C THR A 157 28.49 11.15 11.42
N ASP A 158 29.32 10.14 11.54
CA ASP A 158 30.49 10.23 12.41
C ASP A 158 31.50 11.17 11.77
N PRO A 159 32.16 12.04 12.55
CA PRO A 159 33.24 12.86 12.02
C PRO A 159 34.34 11.94 11.48
N LEU A 160 34.78 12.23 10.26
CA LEU A 160 35.91 11.55 9.68
C LEU A 160 37.15 11.87 10.55
N CYS A 161 37.77 10.84 11.12
CA CYS A 161 39.05 10.97 11.83
C CYS A 161 40.17 11.29 10.85
#